data_4fb712f99976786cbc010e2c22e9e643
#
_entry.id   4fb712f99976786cbc010e2c22e9e643
#
_cell.length_a   1.000
_cell.length_b   1.000
_cell.length_c   1.000
_cell.angle_alpha   90.00
_cell.angle_beta   90.00
_cell.angle_gamma   90.00
#
_symmetry.space_group_name_H-M   'P 1'
#
loop_
_entity.id
_entity.type
_entity.pdbx_description
1 polymer ?
#
loop_
_entity_poly.entity_id
_entity_poly.type
_entity_poly.pdbx_seq_one_letter_code
_entity_poly.pdbx_strand_id
1 'polypeptide(L)'
;MKELSKEALDLICYIYKFKDGAFKAPFTASLFVQRGALGHTSVVTVKPLLEELKKAKLLKVPNLKSLFNKKVDRYVVNEKEATKFIEEYREEVEEEVYTQEYRDALEEEIKKYKRFVVTTAVMGKEVNKDFLAAIDNYATRNNALKLVLPCEDVASRGKKAAPIELSPELKDFGVIFKDTYLNRNLCLCAVKVSAKQINTLTGLDRLTKSREASIIVASPKVFLRYVPNMHYEIPPAIMSTGAITINDYDNDRYMSKRTSTLAENDHTYGAIIVEVEDEHIFHFRHVQADPLSSSITDLGVTYGSDGSVTRTMGAAMVVGDSHVGYHDRELHEKVMELAQEVNVKKVILHDIFHGSSISHHEAKKSITRAIRAQEGKLDLELECKAVKNYIEDIRDRGYEVVVPSANHNNHLLRYLEEGRYVDDPINLKFASKLISPAIDGINPLQFAIESIFGFKKDNVKWLKNDISYKVHGVECSAHGDKGANGSKGNLATFEKGLGDCVVAHTHSAAIFRKVFCVGTVGEMDMGYNEGMSNWTRTCCLIYNDGTKQLVNFIPNSKGDYSYTL
;
A
#
# COMPACT_ATOMS: atom_id res chain seq x y z
N MET A 1 -4.92 -21.27 -38.54
CA MET A 1 -4.16 -22.01 -37.51
C MET A 1 -4.00 -23.47 -37.84
N LYS A 2 -2.98 -24.15 -37.26
CA LYS A 2 -2.84 -25.60 -37.38
C LYS A 2 -3.88 -26.22 -36.43
N GLU A 3 -4.78 -27.05 -36.95
CA GLU A 3 -5.70 -27.79 -36.11
C GLU A 3 -4.90 -28.77 -35.24
N LEU A 4 -4.87 -28.54 -33.95
CA LEU A 4 -4.33 -29.42 -32.91
C LEU A 4 -5.47 -29.94 -32.05
N SER A 5 -5.33 -31.18 -31.56
CA SER A 5 -6.24 -31.66 -30.52
C SER A 5 -6.07 -30.87 -29.25
N LYS A 6 -7.13 -30.80 -28.41
CA LYS A 6 -7.11 -30.07 -27.14
C LYS A 6 -5.96 -30.58 -26.26
N GLU A 7 -5.77 -31.90 -26.21
CA GLU A 7 -4.70 -32.54 -25.44
C GLU A 7 -3.31 -32.17 -25.97
N ALA A 8 -3.15 -31.98 -27.30
CA ALA A 8 -1.88 -31.53 -27.89
C ALA A 8 -1.61 -30.05 -27.59
N LEU A 9 -2.66 -29.22 -27.54
CA LEU A 9 -2.60 -27.80 -27.10
C LEU A 9 -2.14 -27.69 -25.65
N ASP A 10 -2.77 -28.43 -24.75
CA ASP A 10 -2.40 -28.46 -23.33
C ASP A 10 -0.94 -28.94 -23.16
N LEU A 11 -0.55 -29.94 -23.95
CA LEU A 11 0.81 -30.49 -23.90
C LEU A 11 1.86 -29.48 -24.38
N ILE A 12 1.63 -28.74 -25.47
CA ILE A 12 2.59 -27.72 -25.94
C ILE A 12 2.68 -26.54 -24.96
N CYS A 13 1.58 -26.12 -24.36
CA CYS A 13 1.57 -25.10 -23.31
C CYS A 13 2.41 -25.57 -22.10
N TYR A 14 2.22 -26.80 -21.66
CA TYR A 14 3.03 -27.40 -20.58
C TYR A 14 4.51 -27.46 -20.93
N ILE A 15 4.86 -27.95 -22.12
CA ILE A 15 6.25 -28.02 -22.61
C ILE A 15 6.87 -26.63 -22.65
N TYR A 16 6.13 -25.64 -23.16
CA TYR A 16 6.60 -24.28 -23.29
C TYR A 16 6.81 -23.60 -21.93
N LYS A 17 5.92 -23.86 -20.97
CA LYS A 17 6.04 -23.38 -19.57
C LYS A 17 7.36 -23.82 -18.92
N PHE A 18 7.81 -25.05 -19.20
CA PHE A 18 9.02 -25.62 -18.61
C PHE A 18 10.21 -25.74 -19.60
N LYS A 19 10.17 -25.07 -20.76
CA LYS A 19 11.17 -25.19 -21.83
C LYS A 19 12.61 -24.86 -21.42
N ASP A 20 12.75 -23.91 -20.52
CA ASP A 20 14.08 -23.48 -20.03
C ASP A 20 14.57 -24.30 -18.83
N GLY A 21 13.75 -25.23 -18.33
CA GLY A 21 14.03 -26.20 -17.27
C GLY A 21 14.08 -27.63 -17.82
N ALA A 22 13.03 -28.41 -17.52
CA ALA A 22 12.95 -29.82 -17.87
C ALA A 22 13.02 -30.13 -19.38
N PHE A 23 12.57 -29.20 -20.24
CA PHE A 23 12.52 -29.36 -21.69
C PHE A 23 13.60 -28.57 -22.44
N LYS A 24 14.60 -28.03 -21.72
CA LYS A 24 15.74 -27.34 -22.32
C LYS A 24 16.64 -28.26 -23.14
N ALA A 25 16.81 -29.50 -22.68
CA ALA A 25 17.53 -30.55 -23.39
C ALA A 25 16.56 -31.43 -24.21
N PRO A 26 17.05 -32.23 -25.19
CA PRO A 26 16.21 -33.19 -25.89
C PRO A 26 15.51 -34.14 -24.92
N PHE A 27 14.19 -34.21 -24.98
CA PHE A 27 13.34 -35.00 -24.10
C PHE A 27 12.60 -36.12 -24.80
N THR A 28 12.05 -37.05 -24.05
CA THR A 28 11.30 -38.21 -24.52
C THR A 28 9.88 -38.23 -23.93
N ALA A 29 8.99 -39.00 -24.52
CA ALA A 29 7.63 -39.17 -23.99
C ALA A 29 7.62 -39.70 -22.54
N SER A 30 8.64 -40.47 -22.13
CA SER A 30 8.74 -40.97 -20.74
C SER A 30 8.96 -39.87 -19.70
N LEU A 31 9.50 -38.71 -20.08
CA LEU A 31 9.69 -37.61 -19.18
C LEU A 31 8.35 -37.07 -18.63
N PHE A 32 7.30 -37.04 -19.46
CA PHE A 32 5.96 -36.61 -19.05
C PHE A 32 5.32 -37.55 -18.04
N VAL A 33 5.48 -38.86 -18.29
CA VAL A 33 4.97 -39.90 -17.38
C VAL A 33 5.68 -39.86 -16.03
N GLN A 34 7.01 -39.68 -16.03
CA GLN A 34 7.80 -39.55 -14.80
C GLN A 34 7.42 -38.32 -13.97
N ARG A 35 6.96 -37.27 -14.62
CA ARG A 35 6.54 -36.01 -13.93
C ARG A 35 5.06 -35.98 -13.61
N GLY A 36 4.26 -36.98 -13.98
CA GLY A 36 2.81 -36.96 -13.82
C GLY A 36 2.12 -35.83 -14.57
N ALA A 37 2.76 -35.33 -15.65
CA ALA A 37 2.34 -34.15 -16.37
C ALA A 37 0.95 -34.36 -16.99
N LEU A 38 0.01 -33.41 -16.73
CA LEU A 38 -1.35 -33.43 -17.27
C LEU A 38 -2.12 -34.76 -17.02
N GLY A 39 -1.79 -35.47 -15.94
CA GLY A 39 -2.41 -36.75 -15.59
C GLY A 39 -2.00 -37.93 -16.47
N HIS A 40 -1.01 -37.79 -17.38
CA HIS A 40 -0.54 -38.88 -18.20
C HIS A 40 0.25 -39.93 -17.39
N THR A 41 -0.24 -41.15 -17.40
CA THR A 41 0.35 -42.31 -16.69
C THR A 41 1.06 -43.29 -17.63
N SER A 42 0.97 -43.08 -18.95
CA SER A 42 1.53 -44.00 -19.96
C SER A 42 2.21 -43.26 -21.13
N VAL A 43 3.36 -43.77 -21.56
CA VAL A 43 4.06 -43.31 -22.77
C VAL A 43 3.19 -43.49 -24.04
N VAL A 44 2.28 -44.45 -24.01
CA VAL A 44 1.39 -44.72 -25.15
C VAL A 44 0.43 -43.58 -25.42
N THR A 45 -0.04 -42.88 -24.37
CA THR A 45 -0.94 -41.74 -24.51
C THR A 45 -0.22 -40.44 -24.92
N VAL A 46 1.02 -40.24 -24.50
CA VAL A 46 1.81 -39.02 -24.78
C VAL A 46 2.44 -39.04 -26.17
N LYS A 47 2.89 -40.19 -26.63
CA LYS A 47 3.64 -40.29 -27.91
C LYS A 47 2.87 -39.79 -29.14
N PRO A 48 1.56 -40.08 -29.32
CA PRO A 48 0.78 -39.55 -30.43
C PRO A 48 0.70 -38.01 -30.40
N LEU A 49 0.54 -37.40 -29.23
CA LEU A 49 0.46 -35.94 -29.05
C LEU A 49 1.81 -35.27 -29.42
N LEU A 50 2.94 -35.85 -29.04
CA LEU A 50 4.26 -35.34 -29.45
C LEU A 50 4.47 -35.42 -30.96
N GLU A 51 3.98 -36.47 -31.62
CA GLU A 51 4.04 -36.59 -33.08
C GLU A 51 3.12 -35.57 -33.77
N GLU A 52 1.95 -35.26 -33.17
CA GLU A 52 1.05 -34.20 -33.63
C GLU A 52 1.75 -32.84 -33.56
N LEU A 53 2.36 -32.48 -32.42
CA LEU A 53 3.13 -31.26 -32.25
C LEU A 53 4.33 -31.15 -33.19
N LYS A 54 4.98 -32.29 -33.48
CA LYS A 54 6.07 -32.38 -34.48
C LYS A 54 5.56 -32.12 -35.89
N LYS A 55 4.42 -32.73 -36.30
CA LYS A 55 3.78 -32.48 -37.59
C LYS A 55 3.40 -30.99 -37.73
N ALA A 56 2.99 -30.37 -36.67
CA ALA A 56 2.71 -28.93 -36.59
C ALA A 56 3.98 -28.05 -36.59
N LYS A 57 5.17 -28.64 -36.60
CA LYS A 57 6.49 -27.97 -36.54
C LYS A 57 6.78 -27.24 -35.24
N LEU A 58 6.01 -27.48 -34.18
CA LEU A 58 6.23 -26.91 -32.86
C LEU A 58 7.36 -27.63 -32.10
N LEU A 59 7.59 -28.91 -32.44
CA LEU A 59 8.72 -29.70 -31.98
C LEU A 59 9.60 -30.12 -33.15
N LYS A 60 10.88 -30.31 -32.87
CA LYS A 60 11.89 -30.84 -33.81
C LYS A 60 12.51 -32.14 -33.28
N VAL A 61 12.90 -33.01 -34.15
CA VAL A 61 13.79 -34.15 -33.83
C VAL A 61 15.21 -33.66 -34.04
N PRO A 62 16.04 -33.59 -33.00
CA PRO A 62 17.42 -33.14 -33.16
C PRO A 62 18.23 -34.17 -33.98
N ASN A 63 19.08 -33.69 -34.89
CA ASN A 63 19.98 -34.52 -35.66
C ASN A 63 21.19 -34.93 -34.79
N LEU A 64 20.95 -35.79 -33.80
CA LEU A 64 21.99 -36.31 -32.92
C LEU A 64 22.65 -37.50 -33.66
N LYS A 65 23.87 -37.33 -34.19
CA LYS A 65 24.73 -38.43 -34.53
C LYS A 65 24.90 -39.27 -33.25
N SER A 66 24.28 -40.46 -33.28
CA SER A 66 24.03 -41.25 -32.08
C SER A 66 25.31 -41.72 -31.40
N LEU A 67 25.51 -41.29 -30.15
CA LEU A 67 26.40 -41.93 -29.19
C LEU A 67 25.72 -43.12 -28.45
N PHE A 68 24.46 -43.43 -28.76
CA PHE A 68 23.69 -44.49 -28.08
C PHE A 68 22.84 -45.29 -29.06
N ASN A 69 23.09 -46.57 -29.11
CA ASN A 69 22.49 -47.58 -30.01
C ASN A 69 21.04 -47.99 -29.69
N LYS A 70 20.17 -47.07 -29.20
CA LYS A 70 18.74 -47.35 -29.06
C LYS A 70 17.92 -46.22 -29.73
N LYS A 71 17.06 -46.62 -30.70
CA LYS A 71 16.04 -45.77 -31.32
C LYS A 71 15.02 -45.29 -30.29
N VAL A 72 15.32 -44.23 -29.56
CA VAL A 72 14.36 -43.55 -28.73
C VAL A 72 14.08 -42.20 -29.38
N ASP A 73 12.83 -41.95 -29.74
CA ASP A 73 12.40 -40.69 -30.31
C ASP A 73 12.62 -39.58 -29.27
N ARG A 74 13.44 -38.59 -29.64
CA ARG A 74 13.71 -37.41 -28.80
C ARG A 74 13.18 -36.18 -29.50
N TYR A 75 12.68 -35.25 -28.73
CA TYR A 75 12.08 -34.03 -29.20
C TYR A 75 12.79 -32.83 -28.60
N VAL A 76 12.81 -31.73 -29.33
CA VAL A 76 13.31 -30.42 -28.89
C VAL A 76 12.27 -29.37 -29.27
N VAL A 77 12.03 -28.38 -28.43
CA VAL A 77 11.13 -27.28 -28.73
C VAL A 77 11.66 -26.47 -29.92
N ASN A 78 10.84 -26.26 -30.92
CA ASN A 78 11.11 -25.30 -31.99
C ASN A 78 10.78 -23.92 -31.50
N GLU A 79 11.70 -23.26 -30.76
CA GLU A 79 11.44 -22.05 -30.02
C GLU A 79 10.73 -20.96 -30.84
N LYS A 80 11.17 -20.72 -32.07
CA LYS A 80 10.60 -19.72 -32.96
C LYS A 80 9.14 -20.00 -33.30
N GLU A 81 8.83 -21.21 -33.72
CA GLU A 81 7.49 -21.60 -34.15
C GLU A 81 6.56 -21.83 -32.96
N ALA A 82 7.07 -22.40 -31.86
CA ALA A 82 6.30 -22.60 -30.65
C ALA A 82 5.96 -21.26 -29.96
N THR A 83 6.91 -20.32 -29.92
CA THR A 83 6.65 -18.99 -29.39
C THR A 83 5.57 -18.29 -30.21
N LYS A 84 5.71 -18.25 -31.53
CA LYS A 84 4.73 -17.65 -32.42
C LYS A 84 3.33 -18.29 -32.27
N PHE A 85 3.27 -19.63 -32.25
CA PHE A 85 2.03 -20.37 -32.10
C PHE A 85 1.34 -20.09 -30.75
N ILE A 86 2.12 -20.11 -29.65
CA ILE A 86 1.61 -19.81 -28.32
C ILE A 86 1.14 -18.36 -28.24
N GLU A 87 1.80 -17.43 -28.94
CA GLU A 87 1.41 -16.03 -29.00
C GLU A 87 0.09 -15.83 -29.74
N GLU A 88 -0.05 -16.45 -30.92
CA GLU A 88 -1.29 -16.42 -31.72
C GLU A 88 -2.44 -17.12 -30.96
N TYR A 89 -2.19 -18.28 -30.36
CA TYR A 89 -3.19 -19.02 -29.57
C TYR A 89 -3.66 -18.23 -28.35
N ARG A 90 -2.78 -17.45 -27.74
CA ARG A 90 -3.08 -16.56 -26.62
C ARG A 90 -3.99 -15.40 -27.01
N GLU A 91 -3.65 -14.72 -28.11
CA GLU A 91 -4.47 -13.62 -28.61
C GLU A 91 -5.90 -14.12 -28.87
N GLU A 92 -6.04 -15.36 -29.42
CA GLU A 92 -7.34 -15.98 -29.63
C GLU A 92 -8.04 -16.39 -28.33
N VAL A 93 -7.34 -16.95 -27.35
CA VAL A 93 -7.94 -17.34 -26.05
C VAL A 93 -8.27 -16.11 -25.21
N GLU A 94 -7.42 -15.07 -25.22
CA GLU A 94 -7.74 -13.79 -24.58
C GLU A 94 -8.92 -13.11 -25.27
N GLU A 95 -9.06 -13.20 -26.60
CA GLU A 95 -10.22 -12.71 -27.34
C GLU A 95 -11.47 -13.56 -27.12
N GLU A 96 -11.38 -14.88 -26.96
CA GLU A 96 -12.53 -15.76 -26.70
C GLU A 96 -13.09 -15.62 -25.28
N VAL A 97 -12.25 -15.48 -24.27
CA VAL A 97 -12.69 -15.45 -22.85
C VAL A 97 -13.02 -14.02 -22.39
N TYR A 98 -12.31 -13.01 -22.90
CA TYR A 98 -12.48 -11.60 -22.49
C TYR A 98 -12.79 -10.71 -23.68
N THR A 99 -13.90 -11.04 -24.36
CA THR A 99 -14.42 -10.34 -25.54
C THR A 99 -14.79 -8.87 -25.25
N GLN A 100 -15.03 -8.08 -26.30
CA GLN A 100 -15.59 -6.75 -26.15
C GLN A 100 -16.92 -6.79 -25.40
N GLU A 101 -17.76 -7.82 -25.66
CA GLU A 101 -19.03 -8.05 -24.97
C GLU A 101 -18.85 -8.25 -23.46
N TYR A 102 -17.82 -9.00 -23.04
CA TYR A 102 -17.50 -9.15 -21.61
C TYR A 102 -17.15 -7.79 -20.97
N ARG A 103 -16.36 -6.98 -21.67
CA ARG A 103 -15.98 -5.64 -21.16
C ARG A 103 -17.18 -4.73 -21.02
N ASP A 104 -18.00 -4.66 -22.06
CA ASP A 104 -19.20 -3.83 -22.06
C ASP A 104 -20.16 -4.27 -20.94
N ALA A 105 -20.31 -5.58 -20.73
CA ALA A 105 -21.10 -6.14 -19.64
C ALA A 105 -20.52 -5.80 -18.26
N LEU A 106 -19.19 -5.89 -18.10
CA LEU A 106 -18.52 -5.53 -16.84
C LEU A 106 -18.62 -4.02 -16.55
N GLU A 107 -18.45 -3.16 -17.54
CA GLU A 107 -18.62 -1.72 -17.40
C GLU A 107 -20.06 -1.36 -17.00
N GLU A 108 -21.06 -2.02 -17.59
CA GLU A 108 -22.47 -1.85 -17.19
C GLU A 108 -22.73 -2.40 -15.78
N GLU A 109 -22.06 -3.47 -15.39
CA GLU A 109 -22.16 -4.00 -14.02
C GLU A 109 -21.56 -3.04 -13.01
N ILE A 110 -20.36 -2.50 -13.28
CA ILE A 110 -19.67 -1.52 -12.43
C ILE A 110 -20.57 -0.31 -12.13
N LYS A 111 -21.32 0.20 -13.10
CA LYS A 111 -22.21 1.35 -12.93
C LYS A 111 -23.34 1.13 -11.90
N LYS A 112 -23.67 -0.12 -11.60
CA LYS A 112 -24.72 -0.46 -10.62
C LYS A 112 -24.24 -0.38 -9.17
N TYR A 113 -22.93 -0.36 -8.95
CA TYR A 113 -22.33 -0.40 -7.62
C TYR A 113 -21.63 0.92 -7.28
N LYS A 114 -21.62 1.24 -5.99
CA LYS A 114 -20.84 2.32 -5.41
C LYS A 114 -19.67 1.81 -4.57
N ARG A 115 -19.69 0.53 -4.21
CA ARG A 115 -18.64 -0.11 -3.40
C ARG A 115 -17.99 -1.24 -4.18
N PHE A 116 -16.68 -1.34 -4.04
CA PHE A 116 -15.86 -2.33 -4.73
C PHE A 116 -14.84 -2.93 -3.78
N VAL A 117 -14.55 -4.21 -3.96
CA VAL A 117 -13.40 -4.88 -3.35
C VAL A 117 -12.46 -5.27 -4.47
N VAL A 118 -11.30 -4.64 -4.53
CA VAL A 118 -10.31 -4.84 -5.59
C VAL A 118 -9.12 -5.59 -5.03
N THR A 119 -8.79 -6.76 -5.58
CA THR A 119 -7.65 -7.57 -5.17
C THR A 119 -6.82 -8.03 -6.37
N THR A 120 -5.69 -8.65 -6.13
CA THR A 120 -4.85 -9.26 -7.16
C THR A 120 -4.94 -10.78 -7.09
N ALA A 121 -4.97 -11.44 -8.24
CA ALA A 121 -4.74 -12.88 -8.34
C ALA A 121 -3.48 -13.17 -9.14
N VAL A 122 -2.55 -13.92 -8.55
CA VAL A 122 -1.37 -14.42 -9.25
C VAL A 122 -1.80 -15.59 -10.12
N MET A 123 -1.57 -15.47 -11.43
CA MET A 123 -2.01 -16.45 -12.43
C MET A 123 -1.41 -17.84 -12.17
N GLY A 124 -2.23 -18.86 -12.32
CA GLY A 124 -1.87 -20.27 -12.10
C GLY A 124 -1.65 -20.64 -10.63
N LYS A 125 -2.10 -19.80 -9.68
CA LYS A 125 -2.04 -20.08 -8.24
C LYS A 125 -3.44 -20.29 -7.66
N GLU A 126 -3.51 -21.14 -6.64
CA GLU A 126 -4.74 -21.36 -5.87
C GLU A 126 -5.11 -20.13 -5.03
N VAL A 127 -6.36 -20.02 -4.66
CA VAL A 127 -6.88 -18.95 -3.80
C VAL A 127 -6.69 -19.33 -2.33
N ASN A 128 -6.40 -18.36 -1.49
CA ASN A 128 -6.57 -18.51 -0.04
C ASN A 128 -8.08 -18.51 0.28
N LYS A 129 -8.64 -19.68 0.58
CA LYS A 129 -10.09 -19.89 0.72
C LYS A 129 -10.69 -19.13 1.91
N ASP A 130 -9.96 -19.03 3.00
CA ASP A 130 -10.43 -18.31 4.20
C ASP A 130 -10.47 -16.80 3.93
N PHE A 131 -9.46 -16.27 3.27
CA PHE A 131 -9.45 -14.87 2.87
C PHE A 131 -10.53 -14.56 1.82
N LEU A 132 -10.74 -15.47 0.84
CA LEU A 132 -11.86 -15.35 -0.11
C LEU A 132 -13.21 -15.30 0.62
N ALA A 133 -13.43 -16.17 1.58
CA ALA A 133 -14.67 -16.19 2.36
C ALA A 133 -14.89 -14.90 3.15
N ALA A 134 -13.82 -14.31 3.71
CA ALA A 134 -13.91 -13.00 4.38
C ALA A 134 -14.23 -11.86 3.39
N ILE A 135 -13.65 -11.87 2.20
CA ILE A 135 -13.99 -10.93 1.11
C ILE A 135 -15.45 -11.09 0.68
N ASP A 136 -15.92 -12.32 0.51
CA ASP A 136 -17.32 -12.61 0.15
C ASP A 136 -18.30 -12.13 1.22
N ASN A 137 -17.95 -12.31 2.50
CA ASN A 137 -18.72 -11.81 3.63
C ASN A 137 -18.83 -10.28 3.59
N TYR A 138 -17.69 -9.58 3.41
CA TYR A 138 -17.66 -8.12 3.25
C TYR A 138 -18.52 -7.67 2.06
N ALA A 139 -18.30 -8.25 0.89
CA ALA A 139 -18.96 -7.85 -0.36
C ALA A 139 -20.49 -8.01 -0.26
N THR A 140 -20.95 -9.14 0.30
CA THR A 140 -22.38 -9.40 0.51
C THR A 140 -23.01 -8.40 1.47
N ARG A 141 -22.36 -8.11 2.59
CA ARG A 141 -22.90 -7.21 3.64
C ARG A 141 -22.93 -5.75 3.22
N ASN A 142 -21.98 -5.34 2.36
CA ASN A 142 -21.83 -3.94 1.96
C ASN A 142 -22.31 -3.66 0.52
N ASN A 143 -22.94 -4.64 -0.14
CA ASN A 143 -23.34 -4.54 -1.55
C ASN A 143 -22.18 -4.06 -2.43
N ALA A 144 -21.03 -4.75 -2.34
CA ALA A 144 -19.82 -4.39 -3.06
C ALA A 144 -19.55 -5.37 -4.21
N LEU A 145 -19.14 -4.85 -5.36
CA LEU A 145 -18.70 -5.66 -6.50
C LEU A 145 -17.26 -6.11 -6.28
N LYS A 146 -16.99 -7.39 -6.47
CA LYS A 146 -15.67 -7.98 -6.37
C LYS A 146 -14.94 -7.87 -7.70
N LEU A 147 -13.74 -7.28 -7.71
CA LEU A 147 -12.91 -7.10 -8.89
C LEU A 147 -11.51 -7.67 -8.66
N VAL A 148 -10.95 -8.28 -9.70
CA VAL A 148 -9.62 -8.90 -9.62
C VAL A 148 -8.72 -8.43 -10.76
N LEU A 149 -7.49 -8.06 -10.39
CA LEU A 149 -6.42 -7.70 -11.32
C LEU A 149 -5.48 -8.90 -11.48
N PRO A 150 -5.34 -9.50 -12.68
CA PRO A 150 -4.40 -10.57 -12.93
C PRO A 150 -2.94 -10.12 -12.78
N CYS A 151 -2.10 -10.94 -12.14
CA CYS A 151 -0.68 -10.70 -11.93
C CYS A 151 0.15 -11.91 -12.39
N GLU A 152 1.27 -11.67 -13.08
CA GLU A 152 2.15 -12.73 -13.54
C GLU A 152 3.17 -13.14 -12.46
N ASP A 153 3.45 -14.46 -12.33
CA ASP A 153 4.52 -14.96 -11.44
C ASP A 153 5.92 -14.63 -11.97
N VAL A 154 6.09 -14.55 -13.28
CA VAL A 154 7.41 -14.49 -13.93
C VAL A 154 7.94 -13.05 -14.01
N ALA A 155 9.19 -12.84 -13.58
CA ALA A 155 9.93 -11.61 -13.87
C ALA A 155 10.25 -11.53 -15.38
N SER A 156 9.43 -10.82 -16.13
CA SER A 156 9.59 -10.69 -17.58
C SER A 156 10.63 -9.63 -17.93
N ARG A 157 11.87 -10.06 -18.18
CA ARG A 157 12.73 -9.32 -19.10
C ARG A 157 12.59 -9.98 -20.48
N GLY A 158 11.71 -9.44 -21.32
CA GLY A 158 11.63 -9.79 -22.74
C GLY A 158 10.91 -11.10 -23.09
N LYS A 159 10.05 -11.66 -22.24
CA LYS A 159 9.20 -12.80 -22.56
C LYS A 159 7.74 -12.39 -22.53
N LYS A 160 7.00 -12.77 -23.57
CA LYS A 160 5.55 -12.58 -23.65
C LYS A 160 4.85 -13.39 -22.55
N ALA A 161 3.83 -12.81 -21.98
CA ALA A 161 3.09 -13.31 -20.84
C ALA A 161 2.37 -14.66 -21.07
N ALA A 162 2.04 -15.45 -20.04
CA ALA A 162 1.22 -16.68 -20.15
C ALA A 162 -0.29 -16.36 -20.21
N PRO A 163 -1.18 -17.22 -20.75
CA PRO A 163 -2.63 -16.98 -20.75
C PRO A 163 -3.13 -16.60 -19.36
N ILE A 164 -4.19 -15.82 -19.28
CA ILE A 164 -4.80 -15.45 -17.99
C ILE A 164 -5.51 -16.70 -17.44
N GLU A 165 -4.80 -17.47 -16.64
CA GLU A 165 -5.36 -18.59 -15.89
C GLU A 165 -5.60 -18.15 -14.44
N LEU A 166 -6.82 -17.79 -14.13
CA LEU A 166 -7.25 -17.53 -12.76
C LEU A 166 -7.85 -18.80 -12.14
N SER A 167 -7.77 -18.89 -10.81
CA SER A 167 -8.44 -19.97 -10.08
C SER A 167 -9.94 -19.97 -10.37
N PRO A 168 -10.56 -21.15 -10.60
CA PRO A 168 -12.01 -21.26 -10.85
C PRO A 168 -12.89 -20.70 -9.71
N GLU A 169 -12.34 -20.58 -8.50
CA GLU A 169 -13.02 -20.01 -7.33
C GLU A 169 -13.26 -18.49 -7.51
N LEU A 170 -12.57 -17.83 -8.46
CA LEU A 170 -12.74 -16.39 -8.76
C LEU A 170 -13.76 -16.11 -9.87
N LYS A 171 -14.58 -17.10 -10.26
CA LYS A 171 -15.59 -16.98 -11.34
C LYS A 171 -16.59 -15.83 -11.13
N ASP A 172 -16.86 -15.47 -9.87
CA ASP A 172 -17.80 -14.42 -9.48
C ASP A 172 -17.13 -13.04 -9.34
N PHE A 173 -15.86 -12.91 -9.75
CA PHE A 173 -15.13 -11.65 -9.80
C PHE A 173 -15.14 -11.06 -11.20
N GLY A 174 -15.33 -9.74 -11.30
CA GLY A 174 -15.03 -9.01 -12.53
C GLY A 174 -13.52 -8.96 -12.77
N VAL A 175 -13.06 -9.56 -13.87
CA VAL A 175 -11.63 -9.62 -14.21
C VAL A 175 -11.23 -8.38 -15.01
N ILE A 176 -10.23 -7.66 -14.51
CA ILE A 176 -9.70 -6.44 -15.11
C ILE A 176 -8.48 -6.76 -15.96
N PHE A 177 -8.62 -6.85 -17.26
CA PHE A 177 -7.54 -7.11 -18.22
C PHE A 177 -7.25 -5.93 -19.16
N LYS A 178 -8.07 -4.89 -19.10
CA LYS A 178 -7.83 -3.56 -19.71
C LYS A 178 -8.10 -2.47 -18.68
N ASP A 179 -7.53 -1.29 -18.90
CA ASP A 179 -7.76 -0.13 -18.04
C ASP A 179 -9.27 0.14 -17.92
N THR A 180 -9.77 0.10 -16.71
CA THR A 180 -11.20 0.23 -16.37
C THR A 180 -11.37 1.32 -15.31
N TYR A 181 -12.23 2.29 -15.55
CA TYR A 181 -12.47 3.40 -14.65
C TYR A 181 -13.66 3.11 -13.73
N LEU A 182 -13.47 3.28 -12.42
CA LEU A 182 -14.56 3.24 -11.44
C LEU A 182 -15.27 4.60 -11.34
N ASN A 183 -14.52 5.68 -11.48
CA ASN A 183 -14.99 7.04 -11.73
C ASN A 183 -13.90 7.79 -12.54
N ARG A 184 -14.09 9.07 -12.85
CA ARG A 184 -13.10 9.84 -13.65
C ARG A 184 -11.72 9.91 -13.02
N ASN A 185 -11.63 9.86 -11.68
CA ASN A 185 -10.40 10.06 -10.94
C ASN A 185 -9.75 8.76 -10.45
N LEU A 186 -10.34 7.58 -10.76
CA LEU A 186 -9.81 6.28 -10.35
C LEU A 186 -9.86 5.24 -11.47
N CYS A 187 -8.70 4.75 -11.87
CA CYS A 187 -8.51 3.73 -12.90
C CYS A 187 -7.92 2.44 -12.32
N LEU A 188 -8.56 1.32 -12.57
CA LEU A 188 -7.97 -0.01 -12.42
C LEU A 188 -7.05 -0.25 -13.61
N CYS A 189 -5.75 -0.18 -13.40
CA CYS A 189 -4.76 -0.17 -14.46
C CYS A 189 -4.27 -1.58 -14.77
N ALA A 190 -4.55 -2.06 -15.97
CA ALA A 190 -4.16 -3.40 -16.42
C ALA A 190 -2.68 -3.52 -16.83
N VAL A 191 -1.81 -2.63 -16.34
CA VAL A 191 -0.38 -2.75 -16.57
C VAL A 191 0.16 -4.03 -15.97
N LYS A 192 0.90 -4.80 -16.77
CA LYS A 192 1.48 -6.07 -16.31
C LYS A 192 2.67 -5.81 -15.38
N VAL A 193 2.50 -6.19 -14.12
CA VAL A 193 3.55 -6.14 -13.09
C VAL A 193 3.83 -7.57 -12.65
N SER A 194 5.10 -7.93 -12.53
CA SER A 194 5.46 -9.26 -12.01
C SER A 194 5.27 -9.33 -10.49
N ALA A 195 4.68 -10.41 -10.01
CA ALA A 195 4.54 -10.71 -8.58
C ALA A 195 5.89 -10.71 -7.83
N LYS A 196 6.98 -11.06 -8.51
CA LYS A 196 8.35 -11.08 -7.97
C LYS A 196 9.07 -9.74 -8.00
N GLN A 197 8.47 -8.69 -8.57
CA GLN A 197 9.07 -7.35 -8.59
C GLN A 197 9.19 -6.81 -7.16
N ILE A 198 10.42 -6.40 -6.77
CA ILE A 198 10.71 -5.96 -5.40
C ILE A 198 9.98 -4.66 -5.05
N ASN A 199 9.98 -3.70 -5.96
CA ASN A 199 9.26 -2.44 -5.81
C ASN A 199 8.26 -2.29 -6.96
N THR A 200 7.02 -2.58 -6.66
CA THR A 200 5.90 -2.63 -7.63
C THR A 200 5.66 -1.30 -8.33
N LEU A 201 5.79 -0.17 -7.62
CA LEU A 201 5.41 1.14 -8.14
C LEU A 201 6.53 1.86 -8.91
N THR A 202 7.72 1.24 -9.06
CA THR A 202 8.84 1.89 -9.75
C THR A 202 8.51 2.18 -11.21
N GLY A 203 8.63 3.45 -11.59
CA GLY A 203 8.42 3.92 -12.97
C GLY A 203 6.96 4.10 -13.39
N LEU A 204 6.00 3.83 -12.50
CA LEU A 204 4.58 3.93 -12.81
C LEU A 204 4.00 5.35 -12.61
N ASP A 205 4.75 6.29 -12.04
CA ASP A 205 4.28 7.66 -11.77
C ASP A 205 3.69 8.36 -13.00
N ARG A 206 4.28 8.10 -14.17
CA ARG A 206 3.82 8.70 -15.43
C ARG A 206 2.43 8.21 -15.86
N LEU A 207 1.99 7.06 -15.35
CA LEU A 207 0.70 6.49 -15.71
C LEU A 207 -0.46 7.30 -15.12
N THR A 208 -0.30 7.89 -13.94
CA THR A 208 -1.33 8.79 -13.37
C THR A 208 -1.57 10.00 -14.28
N LYS A 209 -0.47 10.55 -14.84
CA LYS A 209 -0.57 11.70 -15.76
C LYS A 209 -1.21 11.33 -17.09
N SER A 210 -0.87 10.16 -17.65
CA SER A 210 -1.42 9.71 -18.94
C SER A 210 -2.89 9.26 -18.86
N ARG A 211 -3.36 8.89 -17.66
CA ARG A 211 -4.73 8.46 -17.39
C ARG A 211 -5.56 9.54 -16.70
N GLU A 212 -4.92 10.64 -16.30
CA GLU A 212 -5.52 11.75 -15.55
C GLU A 212 -6.28 11.29 -14.30
N ALA A 213 -5.78 10.20 -13.65
CA ALA A 213 -6.46 9.53 -12.55
C ALA A 213 -5.46 8.89 -11.57
N SER A 214 -5.92 8.62 -10.37
CA SER A 214 -5.30 7.66 -9.47
C SER A 214 -5.37 6.26 -10.08
N ILE A 215 -4.38 5.41 -9.80
CA ILE A 215 -4.34 4.07 -10.38
C ILE A 215 -4.18 2.98 -9.33
N ILE A 216 -4.91 1.88 -9.53
CA ILE A 216 -4.71 0.61 -8.81
C ILE A 216 -4.05 -0.37 -9.78
N VAL A 217 -2.93 -0.95 -9.36
CA VAL A 217 -2.16 -1.92 -10.15
C VAL A 217 -2.11 -3.29 -9.46
N ALA A 218 -2.01 -4.35 -10.26
CA ALA A 218 -1.88 -5.70 -9.74
C ALA A 218 -0.55 -5.90 -9.03
N SER A 219 -0.55 -6.35 -7.78
CA SER A 219 0.63 -6.87 -7.09
C SER A 219 0.23 -7.58 -5.79
N PRO A 220 0.91 -8.69 -5.44
CA PRO A 220 0.74 -9.36 -4.16
C PRO A 220 1.37 -8.60 -2.98
N LYS A 221 2.00 -7.46 -3.22
CA LYS A 221 2.60 -6.59 -2.21
C LYS A 221 1.78 -5.33 -2.07
N VAL A 222 1.68 -4.80 -0.86
CA VAL A 222 0.91 -3.58 -0.58
C VAL A 222 1.82 -2.36 -0.64
N PHE A 223 1.48 -1.46 -1.56
CA PHE A 223 2.14 -0.15 -1.71
C PHE A 223 1.10 0.94 -1.92
N LEU A 224 1.41 2.11 -1.42
CA LEU A 224 0.70 3.36 -1.70
C LEU A 224 1.71 4.49 -1.83
N ARG A 225 1.55 5.32 -2.83
CA ARG A 225 2.30 6.57 -2.99
C ARG A 225 1.45 7.60 -3.70
N TYR A 226 1.54 8.83 -3.26
CA TYR A 226 0.92 9.97 -3.94
C TYR A 226 1.91 10.67 -4.86
N VAL A 227 1.46 11.07 -6.04
CA VAL A 227 2.25 11.78 -7.04
C VAL A 227 2.02 13.28 -6.87
N PRO A 228 3.08 14.09 -6.78
CA PRO A 228 2.92 15.54 -6.62
C PRO A 228 2.06 16.16 -7.74
N ASN A 229 1.14 17.02 -7.35
CA ASN A 229 0.28 17.81 -8.23
C ASN A 229 0.32 19.29 -7.83
N MET A 230 -0.33 20.16 -8.59
CA MET A 230 -0.41 21.57 -8.24
C MET A 230 -1.13 21.75 -6.90
N HIS A 231 -0.72 22.76 -6.16
CA HIS A 231 -1.33 23.15 -4.90
C HIS A 231 -2.86 23.27 -5.06
N TYR A 232 -3.62 22.87 -4.07
CA TYR A 232 -5.09 22.82 -4.02
C TYR A 232 -5.77 21.66 -4.75
N GLU A 233 -5.07 20.86 -5.54
CA GLU A 233 -5.64 19.65 -6.12
C GLU A 233 -5.33 18.43 -5.24
N ILE A 234 -6.26 17.47 -5.19
CA ILE A 234 -6.01 16.18 -4.52
C ILE A 234 -4.95 15.44 -5.34
N PRO A 235 -3.79 15.10 -4.76
CA PRO A 235 -2.74 14.41 -5.49
C PRO A 235 -3.20 13.01 -5.90
N PRO A 236 -2.96 12.59 -7.16
CA PRO A 236 -3.30 11.25 -7.58
C PRO A 236 -2.46 10.20 -6.86
N ALA A 237 -3.11 9.10 -6.49
CA ALA A 237 -2.48 7.97 -5.83
C ALA A 237 -2.09 6.87 -6.82
N ILE A 238 -0.98 6.19 -6.54
CA ILE A 238 -0.63 4.90 -7.13
C ILE A 238 -0.63 3.88 -6.02
N MET A 239 -1.39 2.80 -6.18
CA MET A 239 -1.55 1.80 -5.15
C MET A 239 -1.58 0.39 -5.71
N SER A 240 -1.19 -0.58 -4.89
CA SER A 240 -1.32 -2.00 -5.17
C SER A 240 -2.02 -2.72 -4.02
N THR A 241 -2.67 -3.82 -4.34
CA THR A 241 -3.75 -4.38 -3.52
C THR A 241 -3.30 -5.37 -2.45
N GLY A 242 -2.16 -6.07 -2.63
CA GLY A 242 -2.00 -7.39 -2.05
C GLY A 242 -2.71 -8.44 -2.92
N ALA A 243 -2.74 -9.70 -2.54
CA ALA A 243 -3.34 -10.76 -3.34
C ALA A 243 -4.29 -11.67 -2.57
N ILE A 244 -5.21 -12.28 -3.33
CA ILE A 244 -6.13 -13.30 -2.82
C ILE A 244 -5.58 -14.72 -2.99
N THR A 245 -4.56 -14.89 -3.83
CA THR A 245 -3.92 -16.18 -4.10
C THR A 245 -2.85 -16.52 -3.09
N ILE A 246 -2.54 -17.80 -2.93
CA ILE A 246 -1.48 -18.28 -2.03
C ILE A 246 -0.09 -17.80 -2.49
N ASN A 247 0.85 -17.73 -1.54
CA ASN A 247 2.21 -17.22 -1.74
C ASN A 247 3.22 -18.28 -2.21
N ASP A 248 2.78 -19.29 -2.95
CA ASP A 248 3.64 -20.33 -3.52
C ASP A 248 4.23 -19.85 -4.86
N TYR A 249 5.47 -19.38 -4.84
CA TYR A 249 6.17 -18.91 -6.02
C TYR A 249 7.15 -19.95 -6.57
N ASP A 250 7.22 -20.08 -7.91
CA ASP A 250 8.09 -21.03 -8.59
C ASP A 250 9.58 -20.84 -8.24
N ASN A 251 10.22 -21.90 -7.71
CA ASN A 251 11.58 -21.93 -7.19
C ASN A 251 12.56 -22.76 -8.07
N ASP A 252 12.14 -23.20 -9.24
CA ASP A 252 12.88 -24.20 -10.06
C ASP A 252 14.27 -23.75 -10.56
N ARG A 253 14.68 -22.50 -10.36
CA ARG A 253 15.97 -21.97 -10.82
C ARG A 253 16.75 -21.30 -9.68
N TYR A 254 18.05 -21.57 -9.61
CA TYR A 254 18.96 -20.98 -8.63
C TYR A 254 18.87 -19.44 -8.56
N MET A 255 18.74 -18.75 -9.70
CA MET A 255 18.56 -17.30 -9.77
C MET A 255 17.14 -16.85 -9.34
N SER A 256 16.14 -17.70 -9.45
CA SER A 256 14.75 -17.41 -9.07
C SER A 256 14.52 -17.64 -7.58
N LYS A 257 15.27 -18.51 -6.91
CA LYS A 257 15.09 -18.85 -5.49
C LYS A 257 15.12 -17.61 -4.57
N ARG A 258 16.15 -16.76 -4.70
CA ARG A 258 16.22 -15.52 -3.91
C ARG A 258 15.01 -14.60 -4.17
N THR A 259 14.65 -14.42 -5.44
CA THR A 259 13.55 -13.52 -5.82
C THR A 259 12.21 -14.08 -5.36
N SER A 260 12.01 -15.40 -5.46
CA SER A 260 10.82 -16.08 -4.96
C SER A 260 10.70 -16.00 -3.45
N THR A 261 11.78 -16.30 -2.71
CA THR A 261 11.80 -16.17 -1.23
C THR A 261 11.47 -14.74 -0.77
N LEU A 262 11.99 -13.70 -1.47
CA LEU A 262 11.63 -12.32 -1.18
C LEU A 262 10.16 -12.03 -1.53
N ALA A 263 9.66 -12.58 -2.62
CA ALA A 263 8.26 -12.42 -3.02
C ALA A 263 7.31 -13.09 -2.02
N GLU A 264 7.64 -14.29 -1.53
CA GLU A 264 6.90 -15.01 -0.49
C GLU A 264 6.86 -14.22 0.83
N ASN A 265 8.01 -13.66 1.25
CA ASN A 265 8.10 -12.85 2.47
C ASN A 265 7.32 -11.53 2.38
N ASP A 266 7.30 -10.92 1.19
CA ASP A 266 6.65 -9.63 0.96
C ASP A 266 5.18 -9.78 0.52
N HIS A 267 4.71 -11.01 0.31
CA HIS A 267 3.34 -11.31 -0.06
C HIS A 267 2.38 -10.94 1.08
N THR A 268 1.29 -10.30 0.73
CA THR A 268 0.25 -9.88 1.66
C THR A 268 -1.11 -10.32 1.13
N TYR A 269 -1.85 -11.10 1.91
CA TYR A 269 -3.27 -11.30 1.65
C TYR A 269 -3.98 -9.98 1.90
N GLY A 270 -4.47 -9.36 0.82
CA GLY A 270 -4.98 -8.01 0.91
C GLY A 270 -5.87 -7.62 -0.27
N ALA A 271 -6.63 -6.57 -0.03
CA ALA A 271 -7.51 -5.92 -1.01
C ALA A 271 -7.57 -4.42 -0.75
N ILE A 272 -8.11 -3.68 -1.70
CA ILE A 272 -8.51 -2.28 -1.55
C ILE A 272 -10.03 -2.23 -1.59
N ILE A 273 -10.62 -1.68 -0.53
CA ILE A 273 -12.01 -1.27 -0.53
C ILE A 273 -12.07 0.09 -1.21
N VAL A 274 -12.94 0.23 -2.20
CA VAL A 274 -13.19 1.47 -2.90
C VAL A 274 -14.66 1.84 -2.76
N GLU A 275 -14.93 3.09 -2.45
CA GLU A 275 -16.28 3.66 -2.39
C GLU A 275 -16.33 4.88 -3.30
N VAL A 276 -17.20 4.86 -4.29
CA VAL A 276 -17.38 5.94 -5.26
C VAL A 276 -18.58 6.79 -4.84
N GLU A 277 -18.28 8.00 -4.38
CA GLU A 277 -19.30 8.96 -3.97
C GLU A 277 -20.01 9.55 -5.19
N ASP A 278 -19.22 10.09 -6.13
CA ASP A 278 -19.69 10.68 -7.37
C ASP A 278 -18.71 10.48 -8.53
N GLU A 279 -18.85 11.26 -9.59
CA GLU A 279 -18.03 11.20 -10.81
C GLU A 279 -16.55 11.52 -10.55
N HIS A 280 -16.22 12.25 -9.47
CA HIS A 280 -14.86 12.71 -9.15
C HIS A 280 -14.36 12.26 -7.79
N ILE A 281 -15.24 12.05 -6.82
CA ILE A 281 -14.89 11.73 -5.44
C ILE A 281 -14.99 10.22 -5.22
N PHE A 282 -13.95 9.67 -4.63
CA PHE A 282 -13.88 8.28 -4.19
C PHE A 282 -13.07 8.18 -2.91
N HIS A 283 -13.43 7.22 -2.06
CA HIS A 283 -12.67 6.82 -0.88
C HIS A 283 -12.03 5.47 -1.13
N PHE A 284 -10.86 5.25 -0.57
CA PHE A 284 -10.22 3.93 -0.64
C PHE A 284 -9.49 3.61 0.66
N ARG A 285 -9.46 2.33 0.99
CA ARG A 285 -8.74 1.82 2.17
C ARG A 285 -8.13 0.47 1.83
N HIS A 286 -6.87 0.29 2.19
CA HIS A 286 -6.27 -1.03 2.14
C HIS A 286 -6.76 -1.85 3.34
N VAL A 287 -7.16 -3.09 3.09
CA VAL A 287 -7.45 -4.09 4.10
C VAL A 287 -6.52 -5.28 3.92
N GLN A 288 -6.05 -5.82 5.03
CA GLN A 288 -5.17 -6.97 5.05
C GLN A 288 -5.84 -8.06 5.88
N ALA A 289 -5.60 -9.31 5.48
CA ALA A 289 -6.08 -10.43 6.27
C ALA A 289 -5.34 -10.50 7.62
N ASP A 290 -6.07 -10.72 8.67
CA ASP A 290 -5.50 -11.14 9.95
C ASP A 290 -4.68 -12.42 9.76
N PRO A 291 -3.42 -12.47 10.21
CA PRO A 291 -2.54 -13.62 9.96
C PRO A 291 -3.04 -14.94 10.56
N LEU A 292 -3.92 -14.91 11.57
CA LEU A 292 -4.41 -16.08 12.27
C LEU A 292 -5.79 -16.54 11.79
N SER A 293 -6.69 -15.58 11.56
CA SER A 293 -8.10 -15.86 11.23
C SER A 293 -8.46 -15.64 9.77
N SER A 294 -7.57 -15.02 8.99
CA SER A 294 -7.84 -14.54 7.63
C SER A 294 -9.02 -13.56 7.51
N SER A 295 -9.56 -13.07 8.63
CA SER A 295 -10.59 -12.04 8.63
C SER A 295 -10.05 -10.70 8.14
N ILE A 296 -10.94 -9.82 7.71
CA ILE A 296 -10.58 -8.43 7.36
C ILE A 296 -11.32 -7.45 8.25
N THR A 297 -10.65 -6.36 8.59
CA THR A 297 -11.25 -5.27 9.36
C THR A 297 -11.28 -3.99 8.53
N ASP A 298 -12.46 -3.39 8.40
CA ASP A 298 -12.66 -2.08 7.76
C ASP A 298 -13.41 -1.15 8.72
N LEU A 299 -12.83 0.00 9.04
CA LEU A 299 -13.38 1.03 9.93
C LEU A 299 -14.00 0.45 11.23
N GLY A 300 -13.27 -0.48 11.86
CA GLY A 300 -13.68 -1.11 13.13
C GLY A 300 -14.76 -2.19 13.01
N VAL A 301 -15.06 -2.65 11.80
CA VAL A 301 -15.92 -3.81 11.56
C VAL A 301 -15.12 -4.95 10.98
N THR A 302 -15.10 -6.09 11.66
CA THR A 302 -14.38 -7.31 11.22
C THR A 302 -15.33 -8.29 10.58
N TYR A 303 -14.94 -8.77 9.40
CA TYR A 303 -15.64 -9.75 8.57
C TYR A 303 -14.85 -11.06 8.59
N GLY A 304 -15.39 -12.07 9.25
CA GLY A 304 -14.77 -13.39 9.39
C GLY A 304 -14.98 -14.29 8.17
N SER A 305 -14.08 -15.25 7.98
CA SER A 305 -14.19 -16.30 6.97
C SER A 305 -15.34 -17.27 7.26
N ASP A 306 -15.81 -17.32 8.49
CA ASP A 306 -16.98 -18.10 8.95
C ASP A 306 -18.33 -17.39 8.72
N GLY A 307 -18.33 -16.23 8.08
CA GLY A 307 -19.51 -15.38 7.86
C GLY A 307 -19.88 -14.48 9.04
N SER A 308 -19.10 -14.52 10.15
CA SER A 308 -19.29 -13.62 11.28
C SER A 308 -19.02 -12.17 10.93
N VAL A 309 -19.71 -11.25 11.62
CA VAL A 309 -19.46 -9.81 11.55
C VAL A 309 -19.42 -9.29 12.97
N THR A 310 -18.31 -8.71 13.36
CA THR A 310 -18.08 -8.22 14.72
C THR A 310 -17.54 -6.80 14.72
N ARG A 311 -17.82 -6.03 15.77
CA ARG A 311 -17.16 -4.75 15.99
C ARG A 311 -15.82 -4.98 16.68
N THR A 312 -14.76 -4.41 16.10
CA THR A 312 -13.41 -4.49 16.63
C THR A 312 -12.95 -3.09 17.04
N MET A 313 -12.56 -2.95 18.29
CA MET A 313 -12.03 -1.68 18.79
C MET A 313 -10.66 -1.38 18.18
N GLY A 314 -10.41 -0.11 17.87
CA GLY A 314 -9.08 0.36 17.52
C GLY A 314 -8.16 0.34 18.74
N ALA A 315 -6.99 -0.29 18.61
CA ALA A 315 -5.96 -0.26 19.65
C ALA A 315 -5.34 1.13 19.77
N ALA A 316 -5.08 1.77 18.61
CA ALA A 316 -4.59 3.15 18.55
C ALA A 316 -4.97 3.81 17.22
N MET A 317 -4.98 5.15 17.23
CA MET A 317 -4.98 5.99 16.04
C MET A 317 -3.69 6.81 16.02
N VAL A 318 -2.94 6.74 14.94
CA VAL A 318 -1.82 7.64 14.66
C VAL A 318 -2.35 8.79 13.82
N VAL A 319 -2.36 9.98 14.41
CA VAL A 319 -2.82 11.20 13.74
C VAL A 319 -1.69 11.77 12.90
N GLY A 320 -2.00 12.32 11.75
CA GLY A 320 -1.04 13.06 10.93
C GLY A 320 -0.46 14.28 11.65
N ASP A 321 0.60 14.85 11.09
CA ASP A 321 1.29 15.99 11.68
C ASP A 321 0.30 17.13 11.96
N SER A 322 0.25 17.57 13.22
CA SER A 322 -0.85 18.43 13.70
C SER A 322 -0.57 19.93 13.55
N HIS A 323 0.68 20.36 13.76
CA HIS A 323 1.10 21.77 13.65
C HIS A 323 0.13 22.76 14.26
N VAL A 324 -0.13 22.63 15.57
CA VAL A 324 -1.13 23.44 16.28
C VAL A 324 -0.93 24.94 16.04
N GLY A 325 -2.01 25.64 15.69
CA GLY A 325 -1.98 27.00 15.17
C GLY A 325 -2.10 27.09 13.65
N TYR A 326 -1.81 25.97 12.96
CA TYR A 326 -2.02 25.74 11.54
C TYR A 326 -2.78 24.43 11.28
N HIS A 327 -3.36 23.81 12.33
CA HIS A 327 -4.20 22.64 12.17
C HIS A 327 -5.59 23.04 11.65
N ASP A 328 -6.13 22.21 10.77
CA ASP A 328 -7.49 22.33 10.29
C ASP A 328 -8.45 21.78 11.36
N ARG A 329 -9.23 22.67 11.97
CA ARG A 329 -10.11 22.32 13.09
C ARG A 329 -11.25 21.40 12.66
N GLU A 330 -11.81 21.61 11.49
CA GLU A 330 -12.90 20.79 10.97
C GLU A 330 -12.42 19.38 10.69
N LEU A 331 -11.25 19.26 10.05
CA LEU A 331 -10.59 17.98 9.85
C LEU A 331 -10.27 17.30 11.18
N HIS A 332 -9.78 18.04 12.17
CA HIS A 332 -9.50 17.50 13.51
C HIS A 332 -10.77 16.88 14.14
N GLU A 333 -11.90 17.57 14.09
CA GLU A 333 -13.16 17.02 14.60
C GLU A 333 -13.57 15.74 13.85
N LYS A 334 -13.41 15.69 12.53
CA LYS A 334 -13.67 14.47 11.74
C LYS A 334 -12.75 13.31 12.09
N VAL A 335 -11.49 13.58 12.40
CA VAL A 335 -10.55 12.57 12.91
C VAL A 335 -11.00 12.05 14.28
N MET A 336 -11.49 12.92 15.16
CA MET A 336 -11.99 12.50 16.47
C MET A 336 -13.34 11.77 16.38
N GLU A 337 -14.21 12.12 15.44
CA GLU A 337 -15.42 11.34 15.13
C GLU A 337 -15.05 9.89 14.74
N LEU A 338 -14.10 9.71 13.81
CA LEU A 338 -13.60 8.38 13.44
C LEU A 338 -13.02 7.63 14.65
N ALA A 339 -12.23 8.32 15.48
CA ALA A 339 -11.66 7.71 16.69
C ALA A 339 -12.74 7.20 17.64
N GLN A 340 -13.84 7.93 17.77
CA GLN A 340 -15.00 7.55 18.57
C GLN A 340 -15.78 6.38 17.94
N GLU A 341 -16.03 6.42 16.64
CA GLU A 341 -16.76 5.37 15.93
C GLU A 341 -16.06 4.01 16.00
N VAL A 342 -14.73 4.03 15.85
CA VAL A 342 -13.88 2.82 15.94
C VAL A 342 -13.56 2.46 17.39
N ASN A 343 -14.00 3.28 18.35
CA ASN A 343 -13.72 3.12 19.78
C ASN A 343 -12.23 2.95 20.06
N VAL A 344 -11.43 3.89 19.58
CA VAL A 344 -9.98 3.91 19.75
C VAL A 344 -9.62 4.15 21.22
N LYS A 345 -8.61 3.50 21.73
CA LYS A 345 -8.14 3.70 23.11
C LYS A 345 -7.05 4.76 23.24
N LYS A 346 -6.19 4.83 22.24
CA LYS A 346 -4.98 5.65 22.24
C LYS A 346 -4.92 6.54 21.01
N VAL A 347 -4.47 7.78 21.21
CA VAL A 347 -4.19 8.72 20.12
C VAL A 347 -2.70 9.08 20.16
N ILE A 348 -1.99 8.86 19.06
CA ILE A 348 -0.57 9.15 18.91
C ILE A 348 -0.43 10.38 18.05
N LEU A 349 0.21 11.44 18.58
CA LEU A 349 0.26 12.77 18.00
C LEU A 349 1.67 13.13 17.55
N HIS A 350 1.85 13.30 16.26
CA HIS A 350 3.10 13.75 15.65
C HIS A 350 3.09 15.27 15.41
N ASP A 351 4.26 15.90 15.52
CA ASP A 351 4.52 17.33 15.23
C ASP A 351 3.39 18.26 15.70
N ILE A 352 3.11 18.22 17.02
CA ILE A 352 2.06 19.03 17.63
C ILE A 352 2.43 20.50 17.74
N PHE A 353 3.71 20.84 17.84
CA PHE A 353 4.22 22.20 17.92
C PHE A 353 4.70 22.64 16.54
N HIS A 354 4.18 23.77 16.02
CA HIS A 354 4.63 24.29 14.74
C HIS A 354 5.95 25.07 14.86
N GLY A 355 6.08 25.90 15.89
CA GLY A 355 7.24 26.72 16.16
C GLY A 355 7.32 27.98 15.29
N SER A 356 6.18 28.51 14.82
CA SER A 356 6.14 29.74 13.99
C SER A 356 6.68 30.95 14.72
N SER A 357 6.43 31.08 16.03
CA SER A 357 6.93 32.18 16.85
C SER A 357 8.46 32.28 16.88
N ILE A 358 9.13 31.12 16.76
CA ILE A 358 10.58 30.96 16.89
C ILE A 358 11.24 30.34 15.65
N SER A 359 10.57 30.36 14.49
CA SER A 359 11.06 29.72 13.25
C SER A 359 12.45 30.22 12.84
N HIS A 360 13.42 29.30 12.78
CA HIS A 360 14.77 29.62 12.31
C HIS A 360 14.80 29.89 10.80
N HIS A 361 13.86 29.36 10.03
CA HIS A 361 13.73 29.62 8.60
C HIS A 361 13.19 31.03 8.31
N GLU A 362 12.45 31.62 9.25
CA GLU A 362 11.86 32.95 9.12
C GLU A 362 12.65 34.04 9.86
N ALA A 363 13.64 33.67 10.67
CA ALA A 363 14.38 34.60 11.54
C ALA A 363 14.95 35.83 10.81
N LYS A 364 15.35 35.67 9.54
CA LYS A 364 15.90 36.74 8.69
C LYS A 364 14.90 37.29 7.65
N LYS A 365 13.63 36.83 7.66
CA LYS A 365 12.60 37.25 6.71
C LYS A 365 11.75 38.34 7.34
N SER A 366 12.18 39.59 7.27
CA SER A 366 11.56 40.72 7.95
C SER A 366 10.08 40.93 7.58
N ILE A 367 9.72 40.74 6.30
CA ILE A 367 8.32 40.90 5.84
C ILE A 367 7.47 39.80 6.42
N THR A 368 7.89 38.53 6.33
CA THR A 368 7.18 37.37 6.91
C THR A 368 6.97 37.56 8.41
N ARG A 369 8.02 37.98 9.12
CA ARG A 369 7.91 38.26 10.56
C ARG A 369 6.96 39.41 10.89
N ALA A 370 6.91 40.46 10.06
CA ALA A 370 5.97 41.54 10.22
C ALA A 370 4.52 41.07 10.05
N ILE A 371 4.25 40.20 9.08
CA ILE A 371 2.94 39.56 8.89
C ILE A 371 2.58 38.71 10.13
N ARG A 372 3.50 37.85 10.59
CA ARG A 372 3.31 37.03 11.80
C ARG A 372 3.04 37.87 13.06
N ALA A 373 3.70 39.03 13.15
CA ALA A 373 3.45 39.97 14.26
C ALA A 373 2.02 40.54 14.23
N GLN A 374 1.54 40.91 13.04
CA GLN A 374 0.17 41.40 12.88
C GLN A 374 -0.87 40.31 13.16
N GLU A 375 -0.57 39.06 12.86
CA GLU A 375 -1.40 37.90 13.15
C GLU A 375 -1.32 37.44 14.63
N GLY A 376 -0.45 38.06 15.46
CA GLY A 376 -0.23 37.63 16.85
C GLY A 376 0.52 36.31 16.99
N LYS A 377 1.17 35.83 15.92
CA LYS A 377 1.86 34.51 15.84
C LYS A 377 3.33 34.55 16.26
N LEU A 378 3.82 35.62 16.90
CA LEU A 378 5.21 35.70 17.39
C LEU A 378 5.34 35.41 18.89
N ASP A 379 4.26 35.12 19.59
CA ASP A 379 4.27 34.85 21.02
C ASP A 379 4.41 33.34 21.29
N LEU A 380 5.59 32.94 21.77
CA LEU A 380 5.92 31.55 22.10
C LEU A 380 5.07 31.00 23.29
N GLU A 381 4.76 31.86 24.30
CA GLU A 381 3.96 31.43 25.42
C GLU A 381 2.53 31.08 24.99
N LEU A 382 1.95 31.87 24.09
CA LEU A 382 0.63 31.61 23.51
C LEU A 382 0.65 30.35 22.60
N GLU A 383 1.69 30.16 21.80
CA GLU A 383 1.84 28.96 20.95
C GLU A 383 1.92 27.69 21.80
N CYS A 384 2.76 27.68 22.85
CA CYS A 384 2.85 26.53 23.76
C CYS A 384 1.52 26.27 24.50
N LYS A 385 0.77 27.35 24.87
CA LYS A 385 -0.53 27.22 25.50
C LYS A 385 -1.58 26.64 24.55
N ALA A 386 -1.52 26.98 23.28
CA ALA A 386 -2.39 26.38 22.27
C ALA A 386 -2.12 24.86 22.14
N VAL A 387 -0.86 24.44 22.13
CA VAL A 387 -0.48 23.01 22.15
C VAL A 387 -1.01 22.31 23.40
N LYS A 388 -0.88 22.95 24.58
CA LYS A 388 -1.47 22.42 25.83
C LYS A 388 -2.96 22.17 25.69
N ASN A 389 -3.69 23.15 25.18
CA ASN A 389 -5.15 23.05 25.01
C ASN A 389 -5.54 21.95 24.02
N TYR A 390 -4.77 21.76 22.95
CA TYR A 390 -4.99 20.71 21.95
C TYR A 390 -4.83 19.31 22.56
N ILE A 391 -3.77 19.08 23.34
CA ILE A 391 -3.57 17.80 24.03
C ILE A 391 -4.67 17.57 25.07
N GLU A 392 -5.06 18.62 25.79
CA GLU A 392 -6.08 18.57 26.83
C GLU A 392 -7.45 18.22 26.28
N ASP A 393 -7.84 18.78 25.15
CA ASP A 393 -9.08 18.43 24.46
C ASP A 393 -9.16 16.94 24.13
N ILE A 394 -8.10 16.38 23.53
CA ILE A 394 -8.06 14.96 23.17
C ILE A 394 -8.07 14.06 24.41
N ARG A 395 -7.30 14.40 25.46
CA ARG A 395 -7.29 13.68 26.73
C ARG A 395 -8.67 13.69 27.40
N ASP A 396 -9.31 14.85 27.42
CA ASP A 396 -10.59 15.05 28.12
C ASP A 396 -11.77 14.37 27.40
N ARG A 397 -11.59 14.02 26.12
CA ARG A 397 -12.46 13.08 25.38
C ARG A 397 -12.27 11.62 25.84
N GLY A 398 -11.31 11.34 26.74
CA GLY A 398 -11.07 10.03 27.34
C GLY A 398 -9.98 9.18 26.70
N TYR A 399 -9.20 9.73 25.76
CA TYR A 399 -8.12 9.01 25.11
C TYR A 399 -6.82 9.03 25.93
N GLU A 400 -6.04 7.95 25.85
CA GLU A 400 -4.63 7.95 26.21
C GLU A 400 -3.85 8.65 25.07
N VAL A 401 -3.15 9.73 25.41
CA VAL A 401 -2.37 10.50 24.43
C VAL A 401 -0.91 10.13 24.50
N VAL A 402 -0.31 9.85 23.36
CA VAL A 402 1.14 9.56 23.23
C VAL A 402 1.76 10.59 22.30
N VAL A 403 2.81 11.24 22.74
CA VAL A 403 3.53 12.27 21.98
C VAL A 403 4.95 11.80 21.71
N PRO A 404 5.24 11.27 20.49
CA PRO A 404 6.59 10.95 20.08
C PRO A 404 7.48 12.20 19.95
N SER A 405 8.79 12.02 20.09
CA SER A 405 9.73 13.06 19.73
C SER A 405 9.70 13.31 18.22
N ALA A 406 9.61 14.57 17.81
CA ALA A 406 9.47 15.00 16.43
C ALA A 406 10.32 16.26 16.17
N ASN A 407 10.66 16.53 14.92
CA ASN A 407 11.57 17.64 14.60
C ASN A 407 10.99 19.01 14.98
N HIS A 408 9.71 19.25 14.74
CA HIS A 408 9.07 20.51 15.13
C HIS A 408 8.90 20.63 16.66
N ASN A 409 8.57 19.55 17.35
CA ASN A 409 8.53 19.51 18.81
C ASN A 409 9.88 19.88 19.44
N ASN A 410 10.99 19.67 18.71
CA ASN A 410 12.35 20.01 19.14
C ASN A 410 12.81 21.41 18.72
N HIS A 411 12.01 22.17 17.97
CA HIS A 411 12.35 23.55 17.59
C HIS A 411 12.55 24.46 18.79
N LEU A 412 11.81 24.23 19.86
CA LEU A 412 11.94 25.01 21.09
C LEU A 412 13.29 24.75 21.77
N LEU A 413 13.74 23.50 21.90
CA LEU A 413 15.08 23.18 22.43
C LEU A 413 16.17 23.82 21.57
N ARG A 414 16.09 23.70 20.27
CA ARG A 414 17.03 24.30 19.33
C ARG A 414 17.07 25.83 19.44
N TYR A 415 15.93 26.48 19.63
CA TYR A 415 15.84 27.94 19.82
C TYR A 415 16.60 28.39 21.07
N LEU A 416 16.54 27.61 22.17
CA LEU A 416 17.29 27.85 23.40
C LEU A 416 18.80 27.58 23.21
N GLU A 417 19.18 26.46 22.61
CA GLU A 417 20.58 26.10 22.37
C GLU A 417 21.32 27.09 21.47
N GLU A 418 20.63 27.62 20.45
CA GLU A 418 21.17 28.63 19.53
C GLU A 418 21.20 30.05 20.16
N GLY A 419 20.69 30.22 21.38
CA GLY A 419 20.65 31.51 22.06
C GLY A 419 19.79 32.59 21.39
N ARG A 420 18.91 32.20 20.46
CA ARG A 420 18.08 33.16 19.67
C ARG A 420 17.11 33.97 20.51
N TYR A 421 16.80 33.51 21.68
CA TYR A 421 15.94 34.23 22.65
C TYR A 421 16.56 35.53 23.15
N VAL A 422 17.88 35.70 23.09
CA VAL A 422 18.57 36.91 23.57
C VAL A 422 18.16 38.13 22.76
N ASP A 423 17.99 37.97 21.45
CA ASP A 423 17.59 39.02 20.53
C ASP A 423 16.06 39.04 20.23
N ASP A 424 15.29 38.29 21.02
CA ASP A 424 13.84 38.19 20.86
C ASP A 424 13.09 38.76 22.08
N PRO A 425 12.85 40.08 22.09
CA PRO A 425 12.26 40.74 23.25
C PRO A 425 10.85 40.27 23.63
N ILE A 426 10.11 39.71 22.66
CA ILE A 426 8.76 39.17 22.89
C ILE A 426 8.87 37.90 23.75
N ASN A 427 9.80 37.02 23.41
CA ASN A 427 9.89 35.66 23.98
C ASN A 427 10.95 35.52 25.08
N LEU A 428 11.83 36.53 25.30
CA LEU A 428 12.95 36.46 26.24
C LEU A 428 12.51 36.02 27.66
N LYS A 429 11.45 36.64 28.19
CA LYS A 429 10.93 36.34 29.54
C LYS A 429 10.42 34.90 29.65
N PHE A 430 9.72 34.40 28.65
CA PHE A 430 9.22 33.03 28.67
C PHE A 430 10.35 32.01 28.43
N ALA A 431 11.20 32.26 27.46
CA ALA A 431 12.37 31.42 27.19
C ALA A 431 13.30 31.27 28.40
N SER A 432 13.53 32.34 29.17
CA SER A 432 14.38 32.27 30.35
C SER A 432 13.89 31.27 31.42
N LYS A 433 12.58 31.02 31.51
CA LYS A 433 12.00 30.02 32.41
C LYS A 433 12.29 28.56 31.97
N LEU A 434 12.61 28.39 30.70
CA LEU A 434 12.80 27.06 30.07
C LEU A 434 14.28 26.62 30.05
N ILE A 435 15.23 27.51 30.29
CA ILE A 435 16.67 27.26 30.18
C ILE A 435 17.15 26.25 31.22
N SER A 436 16.85 26.50 32.51
CA SER A 436 17.32 25.59 33.57
C SER A 436 16.76 24.18 33.42
N PRO A 437 15.45 23.96 33.19
CA PRO A 437 14.93 22.63 32.90
C PRO A 437 15.57 21.97 31.67
N ALA A 438 15.88 22.73 30.63
CA ALA A 438 16.54 22.22 29.42
C ALA A 438 17.97 21.74 29.73
N ILE A 439 18.72 22.47 30.58
CA ILE A 439 20.05 22.06 31.08
C ILE A 439 19.94 20.75 31.87
N ASP A 440 18.88 20.56 32.63
CA ASP A 440 18.60 19.33 33.38
C ASP A 440 18.09 18.18 32.48
N GLY A 441 18.09 18.34 31.14
CA GLY A 441 17.69 17.34 30.16
C GLY A 441 16.17 17.12 30.08
N ILE A 442 15.36 18.07 30.54
CA ILE A 442 13.90 18.07 30.42
C ILE A 442 13.53 18.73 29.09
N ASN A 443 12.65 18.10 28.30
CA ASN A 443 12.18 18.71 27.05
C ASN A 443 11.45 20.04 27.36
N PRO A 444 11.87 21.18 26.77
CA PRO A 444 11.31 22.50 27.10
C PRO A 444 9.81 22.62 26.79
N LEU A 445 9.33 22.00 25.70
CA LEU A 445 7.90 22.01 25.35
C LEU A 445 7.08 21.25 26.39
N GLN A 446 7.52 20.05 26.76
CA GLN A 446 6.90 19.27 27.84
C GLN A 446 6.88 20.04 29.15
N PHE A 447 8.00 20.66 29.52
CA PHE A 447 8.10 21.43 30.75
C PHE A 447 7.15 22.64 30.74
N ALA A 448 7.05 23.37 29.62
CA ALA A 448 6.13 24.46 29.48
C ALA A 448 4.68 24.02 29.73
N ILE A 449 4.28 22.92 29.08
CA ILE A 449 2.92 22.38 29.15
C ILE A 449 2.62 21.85 30.55
N GLU A 450 3.47 20.99 31.10
CA GLU A 450 3.18 20.32 32.37
C GLU A 450 3.43 21.17 33.59
N SER A 451 4.54 21.92 33.64
CA SER A 451 4.99 22.61 34.82
C SER A 451 4.57 24.09 34.86
N ILE A 452 4.68 24.81 33.73
CA ILE A 452 4.34 26.24 33.71
C ILE A 452 2.83 26.42 33.60
N PHE A 453 2.16 25.66 32.75
CA PHE A 453 0.70 25.77 32.54
C PHE A 453 -0.12 24.83 33.42
N GLY A 454 0.53 24.03 34.29
CA GLY A 454 -0.15 23.18 35.26
C GLY A 454 -0.99 22.05 34.65
N PHE A 455 -0.54 21.52 33.50
CA PHE A 455 -1.24 20.44 32.82
C PHE A 455 -1.22 19.15 33.63
N LYS A 456 -2.38 18.51 33.80
CA LYS A 456 -2.47 17.22 34.49
C LYS A 456 -1.90 16.13 33.58
N LYS A 457 -0.90 15.40 34.10
CA LYS A 457 -0.18 14.34 33.35
C LYS A 457 -0.98 13.06 33.11
N ASP A 458 -2.12 12.91 33.74
CA ASP A 458 -2.92 11.69 33.66
C ASP A 458 -3.26 11.38 32.21
N ASN A 459 -2.98 10.15 31.77
CA ASN A 459 -3.20 9.65 30.43
C ASN A 459 -2.41 10.35 29.29
N VAL A 460 -1.29 11.05 29.61
CA VAL A 460 -0.39 11.61 28.58
C VAL A 460 1.02 11.09 28.74
N LYS A 461 1.58 10.54 27.69
CA LYS A 461 2.93 9.95 27.64
C LYS A 461 3.79 10.65 26.59
N TRP A 462 4.85 11.31 27.04
CA TRP A 462 5.90 11.85 26.17
C TRP A 462 6.97 10.80 25.93
N LEU A 463 7.32 10.56 24.66
CA LEU A 463 8.39 9.66 24.28
C LEU A 463 9.66 10.46 24.00
N LYS A 464 10.76 10.02 24.60
CA LYS A 464 12.10 10.52 24.27
C LYS A 464 12.58 9.93 22.95
N ASN A 465 13.58 10.56 22.32
CA ASN A 465 14.29 9.95 21.20
C ASN A 465 14.79 8.55 21.58
N ASP A 466 14.82 7.65 20.61
CA ASP A 466 15.37 6.29 20.74
C ASP A 466 14.64 5.35 21.71
N ILE A 467 13.43 5.72 22.16
CA ILE A 467 12.58 4.85 22.97
C ILE A 467 11.53 4.19 22.09
N SER A 468 11.57 2.86 21.99
CA SER A 468 10.55 2.08 21.28
C SER A 468 9.20 2.15 21.99
N TYR A 469 8.14 2.35 21.23
CA TYR A 469 6.75 2.30 21.69
C TYR A 469 5.90 1.52 20.70
N LYS A 470 5.53 0.30 21.08
CA LYS A 470 4.76 -0.60 20.21
C LYS A 470 3.32 -0.74 20.65
N VAL A 471 2.43 -0.72 19.67
CA VAL A 471 1.02 -1.06 19.82
C VAL A 471 0.77 -2.34 19.02
N HIS A 472 0.46 -3.45 19.68
CA HIS A 472 0.27 -4.77 19.07
C HIS A 472 1.37 -5.15 18.04
N GLY A 473 2.63 -4.92 18.41
CA GLY A 473 3.78 -5.24 17.56
C GLY A 473 4.19 -4.14 16.58
N VAL A 474 3.33 -3.15 16.33
CA VAL A 474 3.58 -2.02 15.42
C VAL A 474 4.36 -0.92 16.15
N GLU A 475 5.53 -0.55 15.65
CA GLU A 475 6.36 0.53 16.20
C GLU A 475 5.74 1.91 15.85
N CYS A 476 5.53 2.75 16.85
CA CYS A 476 4.86 4.05 16.73
C CYS A 476 5.65 5.21 17.33
N SER A 477 6.92 5.01 17.72
CA SER A 477 7.74 6.05 18.33
C SER A 477 8.48 6.92 17.32
N ALA A 478 8.70 6.41 16.11
CA ALA A 478 9.46 7.11 15.08
C ALA A 478 8.59 8.14 14.37
N HIS A 479 9.01 9.42 14.44
CA HIS A 479 8.32 10.46 13.67
C HIS A 479 8.55 10.31 12.16
N GLY A 480 9.75 10.02 11.72
CA GLY A 480 10.06 9.87 10.29
C GLY A 480 11.12 10.84 9.78
N ASP A 481 11.52 11.83 10.55
CA ASP A 481 12.57 12.79 10.21
C ASP A 481 13.98 12.17 10.22
N LYS A 482 14.23 11.24 11.14
CA LYS A 482 15.53 10.60 11.35
C LYS A 482 15.53 9.14 10.92
N GLY A 483 16.40 8.82 9.98
CA GLY A 483 16.75 7.44 9.60
C GLY A 483 17.96 6.92 10.37
N ALA A 484 18.57 5.84 9.87
CA ALA A 484 19.73 5.24 10.49
C ALA A 484 20.89 6.24 10.67
N ASN A 485 21.49 6.24 11.86
CA ASN A 485 22.60 7.13 12.22
C ASN A 485 22.28 8.64 12.06
N GLY A 486 21.01 9.03 12.28
CA GLY A 486 20.59 10.43 12.15
C GLY A 486 20.50 10.95 10.73
N SER A 487 20.59 10.09 9.71
CA SER A 487 20.36 10.47 8.31
C SER A 487 18.90 10.83 8.08
N LYS A 488 18.58 11.44 6.93
CA LYS A 488 17.18 11.68 6.54
C LYS A 488 16.42 10.35 6.47
N GLY A 489 15.26 10.31 7.11
CA GLY A 489 14.37 9.15 7.12
C GLY A 489 13.84 8.81 5.72
N ASN A 490 13.61 7.51 5.48
CA ASN A 490 12.85 7.00 4.34
C ASN A 490 12.22 5.64 4.68
N LEU A 491 11.11 5.31 4.02
CA LEU A 491 10.28 4.14 4.37
C LEU A 491 11.07 2.81 4.28
N ALA A 492 11.93 2.66 3.28
CA ALA A 492 12.73 1.44 3.13
C ALA A 492 13.78 1.28 4.26
N THR A 493 14.28 2.39 4.81
CA THR A 493 15.17 2.35 5.99
C THR A 493 14.40 2.00 7.26
N PHE A 494 13.20 2.53 7.42
CA PHE A 494 12.34 2.20 8.56
C PHE A 494 11.92 0.72 8.53
N GLU A 495 11.56 0.17 7.38
CA GLU A 495 11.27 -1.26 7.27
C GLU A 495 12.45 -2.13 7.71
N LYS A 496 13.68 -1.78 7.29
CA LYS A 496 14.89 -2.53 7.67
C LYS A 496 15.23 -2.42 9.15
N GLY A 497 15.02 -1.26 9.74
CA GLY A 497 15.42 -0.97 11.11
C GLY A 497 14.36 -1.24 12.17
N LEU A 498 13.10 -0.94 11.85
CA LEU A 498 11.96 -1.03 12.76
C LEU A 498 11.02 -2.19 12.44
N GLY A 499 11.02 -2.65 11.18
CA GLY A 499 10.09 -3.67 10.70
C GLY A 499 8.70 -3.07 10.48
N ASP A 500 7.73 -3.57 11.23
CA ASP A 500 6.34 -3.09 11.18
C ASP A 500 6.20 -1.78 11.95
N CYS A 501 5.84 -0.69 11.27
CA CYS A 501 5.76 0.62 11.92
C CYS A 501 4.79 1.59 11.22
N VAL A 502 4.40 2.63 11.98
CA VAL A 502 3.72 3.81 11.46
C VAL A 502 4.60 5.04 11.74
N VAL A 503 4.84 5.83 10.70
CA VAL A 503 5.63 7.08 10.74
C VAL A 503 4.85 8.25 10.19
N ALA A 504 5.39 9.47 10.32
CA ALA A 504 4.78 10.73 9.88
C ALA A 504 5.77 11.60 9.09
N HIS A 505 5.89 12.89 9.40
CA HIS A 505 6.90 13.84 8.92
C HIS A 505 6.74 14.34 7.48
N THR A 506 6.40 13.48 6.54
CA THR A 506 6.38 13.87 5.11
C THR A 506 5.08 14.55 4.70
N HIS A 507 4.07 14.57 5.56
CA HIS A 507 2.70 15.01 5.29
C HIS A 507 2.03 14.29 4.11
N SER A 508 2.68 13.31 3.53
CA SER A 508 2.20 12.52 2.40
C SER A 508 2.02 11.08 2.84
N ALA A 509 0.78 10.62 2.81
CA ALA A 509 0.50 9.24 3.15
C ALA A 509 1.20 8.27 2.19
N ALA A 510 1.69 7.17 2.74
CA ALA A 510 2.35 6.14 1.95
C ALA A 510 2.28 4.79 2.63
N ILE A 511 2.33 3.73 1.83
CA ILE A 511 2.55 2.37 2.30
C ILE A 511 3.74 1.79 1.54
N PHE A 512 4.69 1.29 2.29
CA PHE A 512 5.81 0.53 1.77
C PHE A 512 5.85 -0.82 2.49
N ARG A 513 5.07 -1.75 1.98
CA ARG A 513 4.85 -3.08 2.59
C ARG A 513 4.34 -2.98 4.04
N LYS A 514 5.24 -3.14 5.03
CA LYS A 514 4.91 -3.08 6.47
C LYS A 514 5.02 -1.69 7.09
N VAL A 515 5.60 -0.72 6.37
CA VAL A 515 5.73 0.66 6.84
C VAL A 515 4.58 1.51 6.31
N PHE A 516 3.82 2.09 7.22
CA PHE A 516 2.76 3.03 6.93
C PHE A 516 3.20 4.44 7.30
N CYS A 517 2.90 5.41 6.47
CA CYS A 517 3.16 6.82 6.74
C CYS A 517 1.84 7.56 6.72
N VAL A 518 1.56 8.33 7.77
CA VAL A 518 0.38 9.20 7.82
C VAL A 518 0.63 10.52 7.07
N GLY A 519 -0.45 11.24 6.79
CA GLY A 519 -0.39 12.57 6.20
C GLY A 519 -0.28 13.68 7.24
N THR A 520 -1.09 14.73 7.09
CA THR A 520 -1.20 15.84 8.04
C THR A 520 -2.66 16.09 8.39
N VAL A 521 -2.90 16.69 9.55
CA VAL A 521 -4.18 17.32 9.91
C VAL A 521 -4.05 18.86 9.95
N GLY A 522 -2.94 19.38 9.43
CA GLY A 522 -2.69 20.80 9.24
C GLY A 522 -3.28 21.34 7.95
N GLU A 523 -3.23 22.66 7.82
CA GLU A 523 -3.52 23.36 6.57
C GLU A 523 -2.61 22.85 5.45
N MET A 524 -3.15 22.73 4.24
CA MET A 524 -2.38 22.23 3.09
C MET A 524 -1.40 23.27 2.54
N ASP A 525 -1.55 24.53 2.92
CA ASP A 525 -0.61 25.61 2.66
C ASP A 525 -0.12 26.20 3.99
N MET A 526 1.14 25.95 4.30
CA MET A 526 1.80 26.49 5.50
C MET A 526 2.83 27.58 5.13
N GLY A 527 2.84 28.05 3.88
CA GLY A 527 3.71 29.11 3.37
C GLY A 527 5.17 28.71 3.12
N TYR A 528 5.55 27.47 3.37
CA TYR A 528 6.90 26.96 3.05
C TYR A 528 6.89 25.83 2.01
N ASN A 529 5.71 25.33 1.65
CA ASN A 529 5.50 24.23 0.71
C ASN A 529 4.94 24.73 -0.64
N GLU A 530 5.47 25.84 -1.14
CA GLU A 530 5.08 26.41 -2.43
C GLU A 530 5.35 25.43 -3.59
N GLY A 531 4.47 25.41 -4.60
CA GLY A 531 4.59 24.61 -5.82
C GLY A 531 3.81 23.31 -5.78
N MET A 532 4.33 22.27 -6.43
CA MET A 532 3.67 20.95 -6.47
C MET A 532 3.72 20.27 -5.10
N SER A 533 2.56 19.73 -4.67
CA SER A 533 2.43 19.04 -3.40
C SER A 533 1.82 17.64 -3.58
N ASN A 534 2.21 16.72 -2.72
CA ASN A 534 1.59 15.41 -2.56
C ASN A 534 1.09 15.18 -1.13
N TRP A 535 0.88 16.26 -0.39
CA TRP A 535 0.36 16.19 0.95
C TRP A 535 -1.06 15.62 0.97
N THR A 536 -1.38 14.91 2.05
CA THR A 536 -2.68 14.25 2.21
C THR A 536 -3.20 14.43 3.64
N ARG A 537 -4.50 14.45 3.76
CA ARG A 537 -5.22 14.44 5.04
C ARG A 537 -5.49 13.01 5.44
N THR A 538 -4.57 12.41 6.21
CA THR A 538 -4.60 10.96 6.44
C THR A 538 -4.15 10.61 7.84
N CYS A 539 -4.92 9.78 8.55
CA CYS A 539 -4.52 9.12 9.79
C CYS A 539 -4.36 7.60 9.58
N CYS A 540 -3.87 6.89 10.59
CA CYS A 540 -3.73 5.43 10.57
C CYS A 540 -4.40 4.82 11.79
N LEU A 541 -5.32 3.88 11.57
CA LEU A 541 -5.86 3.00 12.59
C LEU A 541 -4.94 1.79 12.77
N ILE A 542 -4.75 1.36 14.02
CA ILE A 542 -4.07 0.13 14.38
C ILE A 542 -5.07 -0.72 15.16
N TYR A 543 -5.30 -1.95 14.72
CA TYR A 543 -6.22 -2.88 15.36
C TYR A 543 -5.52 -3.83 16.33
N ASN A 544 -6.28 -4.59 17.11
CA ASN A 544 -5.75 -5.47 18.16
C ASN A 544 -4.94 -6.66 17.60
N ASP A 545 -5.12 -7.02 16.34
CA ASP A 545 -4.35 -8.03 15.61
C ASP A 545 -3.04 -7.50 15.02
N GLY A 546 -2.78 -6.19 15.18
CA GLY A 546 -1.63 -5.49 14.61
C GLY A 546 -1.83 -5.07 13.14
N THR A 547 -2.97 -5.35 12.52
CA THR A 547 -3.27 -4.81 11.19
C THR A 547 -3.45 -3.30 11.24
N LYS A 548 -3.13 -2.65 10.14
CA LYS A 548 -3.12 -1.19 9.99
C LYS A 548 -4.00 -0.75 8.84
N GLN A 549 -4.66 0.40 9.01
CA GLN A 549 -5.48 0.97 7.97
C GLN A 549 -5.27 2.48 7.88
N LEU A 550 -4.79 2.96 6.72
CA LEU A 550 -4.81 4.40 6.42
C LEU A 550 -6.23 4.82 6.06
N VAL A 551 -6.65 5.93 6.63
CA VAL A 551 -7.94 6.57 6.36
C VAL A 551 -7.69 7.98 5.85
N ASN A 552 -8.13 8.23 4.62
CA ASN A 552 -8.00 9.54 3.97
C ASN A 552 -9.28 10.35 4.18
N PHE A 553 -9.12 11.60 4.54
CA PHE A 553 -10.21 12.56 4.65
C PHE A 553 -10.24 13.43 3.40
N ILE A 554 -11.31 13.33 2.64
CA ILE A 554 -11.46 14.01 1.36
C ILE A 554 -12.55 15.07 1.49
N PRO A 555 -12.27 16.33 1.09
CA PRO A 555 -13.31 17.34 1.08
C PRO A 555 -14.33 17.01 -0.02
N ASN A 556 -15.59 16.98 0.34
CA ASN A 556 -16.69 16.82 -0.61
C ASN A 556 -16.96 18.13 -1.38
N SER A 557 -17.93 18.14 -2.27
CA SER A 557 -18.30 19.32 -3.07
C SER A 557 -18.76 20.53 -2.25
N LYS A 558 -19.09 20.34 -0.95
CA LYS A 558 -19.48 21.41 -0.02
C LYS A 558 -18.31 21.89 0.85
N GLY A 559 -17.18 21.22 0.78
CA GLY A 559 -16.00 21.47 1.60
C GLY A 559 -15.94 20.66 2.88
N ASP A 560 -17.00 19.92 3.26
CA ASP A 560 -17.00 19.05 4.44
C ASP A 560 -16.09 17.84 4.22
N TYR A 561 -15.43 17.36 5.26
CA TYR A 561 -14.58 16.18 5.18
C TYR A 561 -15.37 14.88 5.31
N SER A 562 -15.09 13.91 4.42
CA SER A 562 -15.60 12.54 4.51
C SER A 562 -14.47 11.52 4.34
N TYR A 563 -14.65 10.30 4.86
CA TYR A 563 -13.69 9.18 4.75
C TYR A 563 -14.36 7.87 4.31
N THR A 564 -15.66 7.89 4.13
CA THR A 564 -16.53 6.79 3.68
C THR A 564 -17.79 7.37 3.07
N LEU A 565 -18.57 6.54 2.36
CA LEU A 565 -19.90 6.88 1.83
C LEU A 565 -20.91 7.07 2.95
#